data_1c779b0fc57ffeb502f76b272d5ebe58
#
_entry.id   1c779b0fc57ffeb502f76b272d5ebe58
#
_cell.length_a   1.000
_cell.length_b   1.000
_cell.length_c   1.000
_cell.angle_alpha   90.00
_cell.angle_beta   90.00
_cell.angle_gamma   90.00
#
_symmetry.space_group_name_H-M   'P 1'
#
loop_
_entity.id
_entity.type
_entity.pdbx_description
1 polymer ?
#
loop_
_entity_poly.entity_id
_entity_poly.type
_entity_poly.pdbx_seq_one_letter_code
_entity_poly.pdbx_strand_id
1 'polypeptide(L)'
;TRAVRTEADHPQGDPLVATLARIFDPQGSRQSEYRATRLQPDDAATRETFLGALREQLARTEGPLTVWVSGHGDRGATPADNGILLWGNDVVTPTDLARVLREAEPKRRTRFVVTTCFSGGFAEIAFADAVPASGAIDADVCGLFASTADREAGGCDPNPARGAHDGYAVHFLNALAGSTRTDEPLSMRALDFDRDESVSLLDAHTWARLSSGSIDVPMTTSERWLRSVAVEEAAAPLAMPHEDAVIAALESRLDVRGEAATQERLASLDAKIAALAAREQAAAEREAAYYRALSAALLSRWPVLNDPWHPQWRETLTRERAAIEGFLNESADHAAMEAAMSDVDAIASERAEKEIAQTPLLRLARAYETKRLAGALEAQGGPAWERFQKFRACENSD
;
A
#
# COMPACT_ATOMS: atom_id res chain seq x y z
N THR A 1 15.93 -4.94 -6.71
CA THR A 1 14.55 -4.57 -7.05
C THR A 1 14.14 -5.33 -8.31
N ARG A 2 13.04 -6.06 -8.28
CA ARG A 2 12.51 -6.76 -9.43
C ARG A 2 11.74 -5.74 -10.30
N ALA A 3 12.14 -5.55 -11.54
CA ALA A 3 11.38 -4.78 -12.51
C ALA A 3 10.62 -5.76 -13.41
N VAL A 4 9.32 -5.56 -13.53
CA VAL A 4 8.52 -6.27 -14.55
C VAL A 4 8.56 -5.40 -15.79
N ARG A 5 8.99 -5.98 -16.93
CA ARG A 5 8.88 -5.33 -18.21
C ARG A 5 7.46 -5.50 -18.73
N THR A 6 6.92 -4.44 -19.31
CA THR A 6 5.69 -4.54 -20.09
C THR A 6 5.95 -5.28 -21.39
N GLU A 7 4.93 -5.87 -22.01
CA GLU A 7 5.05 -6.57 -23.29
C GLU A 7 5.70 -5.71 -24.38
N ALA A 8 5.54 -4.38 -24.32
CA ALA A 8 6.16 -3.43 -25.24
C ALA A 8 7.70 -3.36 -25.13
N ASP A 9 8.28 -3.78 -24.00
CA ASP A 9 9.72 -3.70 -23.73
C ASP A 9 10.48 -4.98 -24.12
N HIS A 10 9.75 -6.03 -24.56
CA HIS A 10 10.37 -7.29 -24.95
C HIS A 10 10.67 -7.35 -26.45
N PRO A 11 11.89 -7.75 -26.86
CA PRO A 11 12.05 -8.31 -28.19
C PRO A 11 11.11 -9.51 -28.28
N GLN A 12 10.29 -9.52 -29.30
CA GLN A 12 9.22 -10.51 -29.50
C GLN A 12 9.75 -11.94 -29.26
N GLY A 13 9.34 -12.54 -28.14
CA GLY A 13 9.49 -13.95 -27.91
C GLY A 13 8.64 -14.75 -28.91
N ASP A 14 8.78 -16.06 -28.91
CA ASP A 14 7.92 -16.92 -29.73
C ASP A 14 6.44 -16.77 -29.30
N PRO A 15 5.54 -16.27 -30.18
CA PRO A 15 4.13 -16.02 -29.84
C PRO A 15 3.42 -17.29 -29.35
N LEU A 16 3.74 -18.45 -29.92
CA LEU A 16 3.16 -19.72 -29.49
C LEU A 16 3.57 -20.06 -28.05
N VAL A 17 4.85 -19.86 -27.72
CA VAL A 17 5.35 -20.09 -26.36
C VAL A 17 4.67 -19.17 -25.37
N ALA A 18 4.49 -17.91 -25.73
CA ALA A 18 3.77 -16.93 -24.89
C ALA A 18 2.30 -17.32 -24.67
N THR A 19 1.63 -17.82 -25.71
CA THR A 19 0.23 -18.31 -25.61
C THR A 19 0.15 -19.54 -24.71
N LEU A 20 1.04 -20.52 -24.90
CA LEU A 20 1.07 -21.72 -24.06
C LEU A 20 1.40 -21.38 -22.59
N ALA A 21 2.31 -20.45 -22.36
CA ALA A 21 2.61 -19.98 -21.01
C ALA A 21 1.38 -19.37 -20.34
N ARG A 22 0.60 -18.56 -21.04
CA ARG A 22 -0.68 -18.02 -20.52
C ARG A 22 -1.69 -19.12 -20.19
N ILE A 23 -1.79 -20.15 -21.02
CA ILE A 23 -2.75 -21.26 -20.83
C ILE A 23 -2.37 -22.15 -19.64
N PHE A 24 -1.09 -22.47 -19.48
CA PHE A 24 -0.64 -23.41 -18.45
C PHE A 24 -0.21 -22.74 -17.13
N ASP A 25 0.28 -21.49 -17.19
CA ASP A 25 0.66 -20.69 -16.04
C ASP A 25 0.32 -19.22 -16.28
N PRO A 26 -0.94 -18.81 -16.12
CA PRO A 26 -1.38 -17.45 -16.38
C PRO A 26 -0.62 -16.38 -15.57
N GLN A 27 -0.15 -16.74 -14.38
CA GLN A 27 0.63 -15.83 -13.54
C GLN A 27 2.13 -15.82 -13.86
N GLY A 28 2.66 -16.94 -14.37
CA GLY A 28 4.08 -17.10 -14.75
C GLY A 28 4.44 -16.47 -16.09
N SER A 29 3.47 -16.06 -16.91
CA SER A 29 3.70 -15.47 -18.24
C SER A 29 4.37 -14.09 -18.18
N ARG A 30 4.35 -13.41 -17.03
CA ARG A 30 4.97 -12.10 -16.86
C ARG A 30 6.48 -12.23 -16.73
N GLN A 31 7.21 -11.79 -17.76
CA GLN A 31 8.66 -11.75 -17.68
C GLN A 31 9.11 -10.65 -16.71
N SER A 32 10.02 -11.01 -15.83
CA SER A 32 10.57 -10.09 -14.84
C SER A 32 12.09 -10.10 -14.87
N GLU A 33 12.70 -8.93 -14.77
CA GLU A 33 14.15 -8.79 -14.67
C GLU A 33 14.53 -8.09 -13.37
N TYR A 34 15.69 -8.47 -12.81
CA TYR A 34 16.27 -7.75 -11.70
C TYR A 34 17.04 -6.53 -12.22
N ARG A 35 16.65 -5.34 -11.73
CA ARG A 35 17.45 -4.14 -11.98
C ARG A 35 18.65 -4.12 -11.05
N ALA A 36 19.80 -3.74 -11.60
CA ALA A 36 20.94 -3.35 -10.76
C ALA A 36 20.54 -2.15 -9.89
N THR A 37 20.74 -2.27 -8.59
CA THR A 37 20.54 -1.14 -7.68
C THR A 37 21.77 -0.23 -7.71
N ARG A 38 21.54 1.08 -7.54
CA ARG A 38 22.61 2.06 -7.31
C ARG A 38 22.95 2.18 -5.82
N LEU A 39 22.07 1.67 -4.95
CA LEU A 39 22.30 1.65 -3.52
C LEU A 39 23.25 0.49 -3.20
N GLN A 40 24.26 0.78 -2.39
CA GLN A 40 25.06 -0.25 -1.76
C GLN A 40 24.45 -0.52 -0.39
N PRO A 41 23.80 -1.66 -0.17
CA PRO A 41 23.25 -2.00 1.12
C PRO A 41 24.39 -2.34 2.08
N ASP A 42 24.23 -1.93 3.34
CA ASP A 42 25.17 -2.33 4.40
C ASP A 42 25.01 -3.82 4.72
N ASP A 43 23.78 -4.34 4.61
CA ASP A 43 23.48 -5.73 4.89
C ASP A 43 22.23 -6.23 4.14
N ALA A 44 21.93 -7.54 4.25
CA ALA A 44 20.72 -8.14 3.70
C ALA A 44 19.49 -7.75 4.52
N ALA A 45 18.38 -7.47 3.83
CA ALA A 45 17.11 -7.12 4.46
C ALA A 45 16.41 -8.38 5.00
N THR A 46 17.02 -9.08 5.95
CA THR A 46 16.41 -10.19 6.69
C THR A 46 15.78 -9.68 7.99
N ARG A 47 14.92 -10.49 8.60
CA ARG A 47 14.30 -10.15 9.89
C ARG A 47 15.35 -9.99 11.00
N GLU A 48 16.35 -10.86 11.04
CA GLU A 48 17.44 -10.80 12.02
C GLU A 48 18.22 -9.51 11.88
N THR A 49 18.68 -9.17 10.68
CA THR A 49 19.45 -7.96 10.40
C THR A 49 18.64 -6.70 10.71
N PHE A 50 17.37 -6.63 10.26
CA PHE A 50 16.52 -5.47 10.49
C PHE A 50 16.29 -5.21 11.99
N LEU A 51 15.88 -6.25 12.74
CA LEU A 51 15.62 -6.10 14.19
C LEU A 51 16.90 -5.90 14.98
N GLY A 52 18.03 -6.49 14.55
CA GLY A 52 19.35 -6.27 15.13
C GLY A 52 19.82 -4.84 14.99
N ALA A 53 19.78 -4.31 13.76
CA ALA A 53 20.13 -2.92 13.48
C ALA A 53 19.21 -1.94 14.23
N LEU A 54 17.90 -2.24 14.30
CA LEU A 54 16.97 -1.42 15.08
C LEU A 54 17.36 -1.36 16.56
N ARG A 55 17.66 -2.51 17.21
CA ARG A 55 18.13 -2.55 18.61
C ARG A 55 19.38 -1.73 18.82
N GLU A 56 20.35 -1.87 17.93
CA GLU A 56 21.61 -1.11 17.99
C GLU A 56 21.34 0.40 17.91
N GLN A 57 20.49 0.84 16.99
CA GLN A 57 20.16 2.25 16.84
C GLN A 57 19.35 2.79 18.03
N LEU A 58 18.42 2.00 18.59
CA LEU A 58 17.64 2.38 19.77
C LEU A 58 18.51 2.55 21.02
N ALA A 59 19.62 1.82 21.13
CA ALA A 59 20.55 1.94 22.24
C ALA A 59 21.36 3.25 22.24
N ARG A 60 21.40 3.96 21.10
CA ARG A 60 22.06 5.27 21.00
C ARG A 60 21.20 6.36 21.64
N THR A 61 21.83 7.40 22.16
CA THR A 61 21.16 8.51 22.85
C THR A 61 21.18 9.82 22.07
N GLU A 62 21.88 9.88 20.95
CA GLU A 62 22.11 11.08 20.16
C GLU A 62 21.01 11.30 19.12
N GLY A 63 20.32 12.43 19.21
CA GLY A 63 19.31 12.88 18.25
C GLY A 63 18.09 11.95 18.08
N PRO A 64 17.10 12.33 17.30
CA PRO A 64 15.98 11.46 16.98
C PRO A 64 16.39 10.34 16.01
N LEU A 65 15.70 9.19 16.08
CA LEU A 65 15.82 8.10 15.11
C LEU A 65 14.62 8.13 14.16
N THR A 66 14.86 8.16 12.86
CA THR A 66 13.81 7.94 11.87
C THR A 66 14.10 6.63 11.13
N VAL A 67 13.14 5.72 11.18
CA VAL A 67 13.17 4.42 10.50
C VAL A 67 12.25 4.50 9.28
N TRP A 68 12.86 4.52 8.10
CA TRP A 68 12.14 4.50 6.83
C TRP A 68 12.03 3.07 6.30
N VAL A 69 10.81 2.63 6.01
CA VAL A 69 10.52 1.31 5.44
C VAL A 69 9.76 1.47 4.13
N SER A 70 10.34 0.94 3.06
CA SER A 70 9.70 0.88 1.74
C SER A 70 9.87 -0.52 1.16
N GLY A 71 8.79 -1.12 0.68
CA GLY A 71 8.79 -2.49 0.15
C GLY A 71 7.38 -3.06 0.10
N HIS A 72 7.28 -4.39 0.09
CA HIS A 72 6.00 -5.06 0.14
C HIS A 72 5.52 -5.25 1.58
N GLY A 73 4.20 -5.22 1.74
CA GLY A 73 3.54 -5.56 2.99
C GLY A 73 2.48 -6.64 2.76
N ASP A 74 2.20 -7.41 3.80
CA ASP A 74 1.17 -8.44 3.79
C ASP A 74 0.15 -8.20 4.90
N ARG A 75 -1.08 -8.66 4.67
CA ARG A 75 -2.18 -8.54 5.60
C ARG A 75 -2.22 -9.75 6.52
N GLY A 76 -2.08 -9.51 7.82
CA GLY A 76 -2.25 -10.51 8.85
C GLY A 76 -3.72 -10.76 9.26
N ALA A 77 -3.91 -11.64 10.21
CA ALA A 77 -5.24 -11.92 10.79
C ALA A 77 -5.79 -10.72 11.59
N THR A 78 -4.91 -9.97 12.23
CA THR A 78 -5.21 -8.72 12.93
C THR A 78 -4.24 -7.63 12.48
N PRO A 79 -4.50 -6.34 12.73
CA PRO A 79 -3.56 -5.27 12.44
C PRO A 79 -2.16 -5.48 13.03
N ALA A 80 -2.06 -6.08 14.22
CA ALA A 80 -0.78 -6.39 14.88
C ALA A 80 0.03 -7.50 14.20
N ASP A 81 -0.61 -8.28 13.31
CA ASP A 81 -0.01 -9.37 12.53
C ASP A 81 0.34 -8.95 11.10
N ASN A 82 0.03 -7.72 10.68
CA ASN A 82 0.45 -7.24 9.37
C ASN A 82 1.97 -7.29 9.26
N GLY A 83 2.48 -7.55 8.06
CA GLY A 83 3.89 -7.83 7.86
C GLY A 83 4.60 -6.90 6.88
N ILE A 84 5.81 -6.49 7.19
CA ILE A 84 6.80 -6.04 6.22
C ILE A 84 7.48 -7.28 5.66
N LEU A 85 7.38 -7.48 4.33
CA LEU A 85 8.01 -8.61 3.66
C LEU A 85 9.49 -8.32 3.39
N LEU A 86 10.35 -9.20 3.86
CA LEU A 86 11.79 -9.10 3.75
C LEU A 86 12.37 -10.21 2.88
N TRP A 87 13.68 -10.18 2.68
CA TRP A 87 14.38 -11.19 1.91
C TRP A 87 14.32 -12.56 2.60
N GLY A 88 14.20 -13.63 1.80
CA GLY A 88 14.17 -15.01 2.32
C GLY A 88 12.80 -15.45 2.86
N ASN A 89 11.72 -14.75 2.50
CA ASN A 89 10.38 -14.93 3.05
C ASN A 89 10.25 -14.54 4.54
N ASP A 90 11.19 -13.75 5.02
CA ASP A 90 11.11 -13.20 6.36
C ASP A 90 10.02 -12.12 6.46
N VAL A 91 9.41 -12.01 7.63
CA VAL A 91 8.38 -11.02 7.94
C VAL A 91 8.68 -10.33 9.26
N VAL A 92 8.51 -9.01 9.30
CA VAL A 92 8.53 -8.22 10.53
C VAL A 92 7.14 -7.64 10.78
N THR A 93 6.61 -7.87 11.98
CA THR A 93 5.26 -7.45 12.38
C THR A 93 5.28 -6.28 13.36
N PRO A 94 4.14 -5.56 13.56
CA PRO A 94 3.97 -4.61 14.66
C PRO A 94 4.31 -5.19 16.03
N THR A 95 3.92 -6.44 16.28
CA THR A 95 4.26 -7.18 17.52
C THR A 95 5.77 -7.32 17.71
N ASP A 96 6.53 -7.57 16.63
CA ASP A 96 7.98 -7.63 16.70
C ASP A 96 8.61 -6.27 17.06
N LEU A 97 8.09 -5.18 16.44
CA LEU A 97 8.56 -3.83 16.75
C LEU A 97 8.23 -3.43 18.19
N ALA A 98 7.00 -3.67 18.65
CA ALA A 98 6.60 -3.37 20.02
C ALA A 98 7.47 -4.11 21.06
N ARG A 99 7.80 -5.38 20.78
CA ARG A 99 8.72 -6.16 21.61
C ARG A 99 10.12 -5.55 21.66
N VAL A 100 10.70 -5.17 20.50
CA VAL A 100 12.03 -4.53 20.42
C VAL A 100 12.02 -3.20 21.14
N LEU A 101 10.99 -2.38 20.97
CA LEU A 101 10.84 -1.10 21.65
C LEU A 101 10.77 -1.26 23.17
N ARG A 102 10.02 -2.25 23.66
CA ARG A 102 9.95 -2.55 25.10
C ARG A 102 11.28 -3.02 25.66
N GLU A 103 11.98 -3.94 24.96
CA GLU A 103 13.28 -4.49 25.39
C GLU A 103 14.39 -3.46 25.37
N ALA A 104 14.39 -2.55 24.39
CA ALA A 104 15.42 -1.54 24.22
C ALA A 104 15.24 -0.32 25.14
N GLU A 105 14.03 -0.07 25.65
CA GLU A 105 13.69 1.13 26.46
C GLU A 105 14.31 2.43 25.87
N PRO A 106 13.97 2.81 24.63
CA PRO A 106 14.68 3.86 23.91
C PRO A 106 14.66 5.19 24.68
N LYS A 107 15.83 5.82 24.78
CA LYS A 107 15.99 7.14 25.44
C LYS A 107 15.90 8.31 24.46
N ARG A 108 15.64 8.01 23.19
CA ARG A 108 15.53 8.99 22.09
C ARG A 108 14.19 8.88 21.41
N ARG A 109 13.70 9.98 20.85
CA ARG A 109 12.52 9.98 19.99
C ARG A 109 12.74 9.05 18.80
N THR A 110 11.80 8.16 18.55
CA THR A 110 11.88 7.19 17.47
C THR A 110 10.63 7.32 16.57
N ARG A 111 10.87 7.56 15.30
CA ARG A 111 9.82 7.80 14.31
C ARG A 111 9.88 6.72 13.24
N PHE A 112 8.72 6.16 12.90
CA PHE A 112 8.58 5.19 11.82
C PHE A 112 7.84 5.82 10.64
N VAL A 113 8.38 5.70 9.43
CA VAL A 113 7.69 6.02 8.19
C VAL A 113 7.61 4.74 7.38
N VAL A 114 6.42 4.15 7.28
CA VAL A 114 6.22 2.85 6.63
C VAL A 114 5.32 3.02 5.42
N THR A 115 5.85 2.67 4.24
CA THR A 115 5.18 2.91 2.96
C THR A 115 4.76 1.63 2.24
N THR A 116 4.63 0.53 2.98
CA THR A 116 4.16 -0.76 2.46
C THR A 116 2.63 -0.84 2.42
N CYS A 117 2.10 -1.81 1.68
CA CYS A 117 0.70 -2.21 1.84
C CYS A 117 0.40 -2.55 3.30
N PHE A 118 -0.82 -2.27 3.77
CA PHE A 118 -1.29 -2.57 5.13
C PHE A 118 -0.44 -1.92 6.24
N SER A 119 0.34 -0.89 5.89
CA SER A 119 1.29 -0.22 6.80
C SER A 119 0.63 0.36 8.06
N GLY A 120 -0.65 0.69 8.01
CA GLY A 120 -1.42 1.17 9.16
C GLY A 120 -1.51 0.16 10.31
N GLY A 121 -1.24 -1.13 10.06
CA GLY A 121 -1.05 -2.12 11.13
C GLY A 121 0.10 -1.77 12.06
N PHE A 122 1.14 -1.11 11.55
CA PHE A 122 2.28 -0.65 12.34
C PHE A 122 1.94 0.51 13.29
N ALA A 123 0.76 1.12 13.16
CA ALA A 123 0.27 2.07 14.16
C ALA A 123 -0.08 1.42 15.51
N GLU A 124 -0.19 0.08 15.56
CA GLU A 124 -0.35 -0.67 16.82
C GLU A 124 0.85 -0.50 17.77
N ILE A 125 2.00 0.01 17.31
CA ILE A 125 3.12 0.43 18.18
C ILE A 125 2.73 1.55 19.16
N ALA A 126 1.57 2.18 19.01
CA ALA A 126 0.99 3.08 20.02
C ALA A 126 0.77 2.38 21.35
N PHE A 127 0.61 1.06 21.33
CA PHE A 127 0.24 0.25 22.48
C PHE A 127 1.38 -0.67 22.92
N ALA A 128 1.44 -0.94 24.22
CA ALA A 128 2.33 -1.96 24.75
C ALA A 128 1.99 -3.31 24.10
N ASP A 129 3.02 -4.05 23.68
CA ASP A 129 2.91 -5.34 22.99
C ASP A 129 2.09 -5.30 21.67
N ALA A 130 1.86 -4.12 21.08
CA ALA A 130 0.97 -3.89 19.94
C ALA A 130 -0.49 -4.32 20.24
N VAL A 131 -0.92 -4.25 21.49
CA VAL A 131 -2.25 -4.67 21.96
C VAL A 131 -2.95 -3.50 22.64
N PRO A 132 -4.07 -2.98 22.10
CA PRO A 132 -4.78 -1.83 22.70
C PRO A 132 -5.14 -2.02 24.19
N ALA A 133 -5.52 -3.24 24.58
CA ALA A 133 -5.86 -3.56 25.98
C ALA A 133 -4.66 -3.46 26.95
N SER A 134 -3.43 -3.48 26.44
CA SER A 134 -2.21 -3.32 27.25
C SER A 134 -1.88 -1.85 27.60
N GLY A 135 -2.68 -0.90 27.08
CA GLY A 135 -2.45 0.53 27.28
C GLY A 135 -1.35 1.10 26.39
N ALA A 136 -1.02 2.37 26.59
CA ALA A 136 0.00 3.05 25.81
C ALA A 136 1.41 2.49 26.01
N ILE A 137 2.21 2.48 24.94
CA ILE A 137 3.63 2.18 25.04
C ILE A 137 4.33 3.24 25.90
N ASP A 138 5.28 2.82 26.75
CA ASP A 138 6.10 3.75 27.56
C ASP A 138 7.39 4.11 26.81
N ALA A 139 7.25 4.79 25.68
CA ALA A 139 8.36 5.28 24.87
C ALA A 139 7.93 6.53 24.08
N ASP A 140 8.91 7.38 23.72
CA ASP A 140 8.70 8.50 22.79
C ASP A 140 8.81 7.97 21.34
N VAL A 141 7.72 7.35 20.88
CA VAL A 141 7.64 6.71 19.58
C VAL A 141 6.38 7.15 18.85
N CYS A 142 6.49 7.34 17.54
CA CYS A 142 5.35 7.59 16.66
C CYS A 142 5.60 7.04 15.25
N GLY A 143 4.58 7.08 14.39
CA GLY A 143 4.72 6.63 13.01
C GLY A 143 3.71 7.27 12.07
N LEU A 144 4.11 7.33 10.80
CA LEU A 144 3.33 7.81 9.68
C LEU A 144 3.29 6.69 8.64
N PHE A 145 2.11 6.34 8.20
CA PHE A 145 1.84 5.14 7.44
C PHE A 145 1.12 5.50 6.13
N ALA A 146 1.56 4.89 5.01
CA ALA A 146 1.00 5.19 3.69
C ALA A 146 -0.45 4.75 3.53
N SER A 147 -0.87 3.71 4.26
CA SER A 147 -2.22 3.14 4.12
C SER A 147 -2.77 2.72 5.48
N THR A 148 -4.08 2.46 5.54
CA THR A 148 -4.70 1.84 6.72
C THR A 148 -4.31 0.36 6.86
N ALA A 149 -4.61 -0.24 8.01
CA ALA A 149 -4.22 -1.62 8.31
C ALA A 149 -4.90 -2.68 7.41
N ASP A 150 -5.98 -2.32 6.74
CA ASP A 150 -6.82 -3.19 5.92
C ASP A 150 -6.70 -2.91 4.40
N ARG A 151 -5.84 -1.96 4.00
CA ARG A 151 -5.74 -1.51 2.60
C ARG A 151 -4.31 -1.64 2.06
N GLU A 152 -4.24 -1.91 0.78
CA GLU A 152 -3.01 -1.82 0.01
C GLU A 152 -2.57 -0.35 -0.14
N ALA A 153 -1.27 -0.15 -0.41
CA ALA A 153 -0.69 1.14 -0.74
C ALA A 153 -0.33 1.19 -2.23
N GLY A 154 -0.39 2.39 -2.81
CA GLY A 154 0.09 2.64 -4.16
C GLY A 154 1.61 2.56 -4.26
N GLY A 155 2.13 2.41 -5.49
CA GLY A 155 3.57 2.44 -5.76
C GLY A 155 4.19 1.09 -6.10
N CYS A 156 3.42 0.01 -6.09
CA CYS A 156 3.85 -1.30 -6.59
C CYS A 156 3.62 -1.48 -8.11
N ASP A 157 3.38 -0.38 -8.84
CA ASP A 157 3.25 -0.41 -10.28
C ASP A 157 4.56 -0.93 -10.90
N PRO A 158 4.51 -2.00 -11.70
CA PRO A 158 5.67 -2.55 -12.39
C PRO A 158 6.24 -1.62 -13.46
N ASN A 159 5.53 -0.57 -13.84
CA ASN A 159 5.97 0.40 -14.84
C ASN A 159 7.27 1.10 -14.39
N PRO A 160 8.38 0.96 -15.15
CA PRO A 160 9.65 1.58 -14.79
C PRO A 160 9.68 3.10 -14.98
N ALA A 161 8.69 3.68 -15.63
CA ALA A 161 8.64 5.13 -15.85
C ALA A 161 8.40 5.87 -14.53
N ARG A 162 9.32 6.78 -14.17
CA ARG A 162 9.21 7.54 -12.92
C ARG A 162 7.92 8.35 -12.80
N GLY A 163 7.36 8.82 -13.92
CA GLY A 163 6.13 9.59 -13.97
C GLY A 163 4.86 8.76 -13.67
N ALA A 164 4.95 7.43 -13.77
CA ALA A 164 3.82 6.54 -13.48
C ALA A 164 3.62 6.29 -11.98
N HIS A 165 4.63 6.60 -11.15
CA HIS A 165 4.54 6.40 -9.71
C HIS A 165 3.99 7.66 -9.03
N ASP A 166 2.79 7.57 -8.48
CA ASP A 166 2.07 8.66 -7.81
C ASP A 166 1.56 8.21 -6.42
N GLY A 167 2.41 7.54 -5.66
CA GLY A 167 2.09 7.05 -4.31
C GLY A 167 2.52 8.00 -3.20
N TYR A 168 2.03 7.73 -1.99
CA TYR A 168 2.33 8.45 -0.77
C TYR A 168 3.82 8.75 -0.57
N ALA A 169 4.69 7.71 -0.71
CA ALA A 169 6.13 7.85 -0.48
C ALA A 169 6.78 8.94 -1.33
N VAL A 170 6.32 9.09 -2.58
CA VAL A 170 6.84 10.09 -3.51
C VAL A 170 6.55 11.49 -3.03
N HIS A 171 5.28 11.75 -2.70
CA HIS A 171 4.85 13.08 -2.26
C HIS A 171 5.38 13.43 -0.88
N PHE A 172 5.50 12.45 0.01
CA PHE A 172 6.12 12.61 1.32
C PHE A 172 7.59 13.08 1.19
N LEU A 173 8.38 12.37 0.37
CA LEU A 173 9.78 12.74 0.13
C LEU A 173 9.93 14.05 -0.64
N ASN A 174 9.03 14.37 -1.57
CA ASN A 174 9.01 15.65 -2.26
C ASN A 174 8.83 16.82 -1.28
N ALA A 175 7.93 16.66 -0.30
CA ALA A 175 7.71 17.70 0.72
C ALA A 175 8.97 17.93 1.57
N LEU A 176 9.60 16.86 2.06
CA LEU A 176 10.84 16.96 2.83
C LEU A 176 12.02 17.53 2.00
N ALA A 177 12.05 17.24 0.69
CA ALA A 177 13.06 17.78 -0.22
C ALA A 177 12.79 19.24 -0.62
N GLY A 178 11.58 19.76 -0.40
CA GLY A 178 11.15 21.08 -0.88
C GLY A 178 11.05 21.20 -2.40
N SER A 179 11.00 20.05 -3.11
CA SER A 179 10.89 20.02 -4.57
C SER A 179 10.25 18.71 -5.06
N THR A 180 9.65 18.75 -6.25
CA THR A 180 9.16 17.56 -6.94
C THR A 180 10.30 16.73 -7.52
N ARG A 181 10.00 15.52 -8.00
CA ARG A 181 10.98 14.66 -8.73
C ARG A 181 11.46 15.25 -10.06
N THR A 182 10.78 16.27 -10.57
CA THR A 182 11.14 17.02 -11.77
C THR A 182 11.85 18.35 -11.42
N ASP A 183 12.34 18.48 -10.18
CA ASP A 183 13.06 19.63 -9.64
C ASP A 183 12.22 20.93 -9.61
N GLU A 184 10.89 20.83 -9.63
CA GLU A 184 10.00 21.97 -9.42
C GLU A 184 9.95 22.32 -7.93
N PRO A 185 10.26 23.57 -7.53
CA PRO A 185 10.31 23.94 -6.13
C PRO A 185 8.91 23.96 -5.51
N LEU A 186 8.79 23.44 -4.30
CA LEU A 186 7.62 23.54 -3.44
C LEU A 186 7.84 24.68 -2.43
N SER A 187 6.90 25.61 -2.36
CA SER A 187 7.05 26.75 -1.45
C SER A 187 6.80 26.31 0.01
N MET A 188 7.52 26.89 0.95
CA MET A 188 7.28 26.72 2.39
C MET A 188 5.79 26.95 2.73
N ARG A 189 5.19 28.00 2.21
CA ARG A 189 3.77 28.31 2.41
C ARG A 189 2.81 27.17 1.99
N ALA A 190 3.21 26.34 1.03
CA ALA A 190 2.40 25.21 0.57
C ALA A 190 2.60 23.95 1.44
N LEU A 191 3.73 23.85 2.12
CA LEU A 191 4.15 22.68 2.88
C LEU A 191 3.92 22.83 4.39
N ASP A 192 4.09 24.03 4.95
CA ASP A 192 3.95 24.37 6.37
C ASP A 192 2.46 24.61 6.69
N PHE A 193 1.78 23.58 7.17
CA PHE A 193 0.34 23.61 7.41
C PHE A 193 -0.02 24.22 8.77
N ASP A 194 0.84 24.14 9.77
CA ASP A 194 0.60 24.73 11.10
C ASP A 194 1.30 26.08 11.31
N ARG A 195 2.07 26.54 10.30
CA ARG A 195 2.71 27.84 10.22
C ARG A 195 3.76 28.08 11.31
N ASP A 196 4.53 27.06 11.59
CA ASP A 196 5.65 27.11 12.53
C ASP A 196 7.00 27.45 11.87
N GLU A 197 7.00 27.74 10.55
CA GLU A 197 8.15 28.08 9.73
C GLU A 197 9.10 26.90 9.45
N SER A 198 8.67 25.67 9.68
CA SER A 198 9.41 24.45 9.33
C SER A 198 8.56 23.46 8.51
N VAL A 199 9.17 22.40 8.01
CA VAL A 199 8.44 21.31 7.36
C VAL A 199 8.68 20.05 8.18
N SER A 200 7.71 19.71 9.01
CA SER A 200 7.72 18.52 9.84
C SER A 200 7.39 17.25 9.05
N LEU A 201 7.56 16.07 9.68
CA LEU A 201 7.08 14.81 9.10
C LEU A 201 5.55 14.81 8.94
N LEU A 202 4.82 15.49 9.81
CA LEU A 202 3.37 15.60 9.73
C LEU A 202 2.91 16.51 8.58
N ASP A 203 3.67 17.56 8.28
CA ASP A 203 3.47 18.39 7.10
C ASP A 203 3.71 17.59 5.82
N ALA A 204 4.80 16.83 5.76
CA ALA A 204 5.08 15.95 4.62
C ALA A 204 3.98 14.88 4.44
N HIS A 205 3.46 14.35 5.53
CA HIS A 205 2.32 13.42 5.53
C HIS A 205 1.05 14.09 5.01
N THR A 206 0.78 15.31 5.45
CA THR A 206 -0.39 16.10 5.02
C THR A 206 -0.29 16.44 3.53
N TRP A 207 0.88 16.88 3.08
CA TRP A 207 1.15 17.10 1.66
C TRP A 207 0.90 15.83 0.83
N ALA A 208 1.38 14.67 1.28
CA ALA A 208 1.14 13.40 0.59
C ALA A 208 -0.36 13.04 0.54
N ARG A 209 -1.13 13.28 1.61
CA ARG A 209 -2.59 13.09 1.63
C ARG A 209 -3.32 13.96 0.60
N LEU A 210 -2.80 15.15 0.33
CA LEU A 210 -3.39 16.09 -0.64
C LEU A 210 -2.96 15.84 -2.08
N SER A 211 -1.71 15.45 -2.28
CA SER A 211 -1.07 15.44 -3.60
C SER A 211 -1.10 14.07 -4.28
N SER A 212 -1.13 12.96 -3.52
CA SER A 212 -1.16 11.63 -4.10
C SER A 212 -2.49 11.34 -4.81
N GLY A 213 -2.41 10.94 -6.08
CA GLY A 213 -3.53 10.44 -6.88
C GLY A 213 -3.79 8.94 -6.74
N SER A 214 -3.00 8.24 -5.92
CA SER A 214 -3.09 6.79 -5.72
C SER A 214 -4.17 6.37 -4.72
N ILE A 215 -4.28 5.04 -4.54
CA ILE A 215 -5.22 4.41 -3.60
C ILE A 215 -4.85 4.56 -2.13
N ASP A 216 -3.77 5.27 -1.80
CA ASP A 216 -3.27 5.45 -0.44
C ASP A 216 -4.26 6.18 0.46
N VAL A 217 -4.55 5.60 1.61
CA VAL A 217 -5.30 6.24 2.71
C VAL A 217 -4.39 6.34 3.92
N PRO A 218 -3.54 7.37 3.96
CA PRO A 218 -2.52 7.50 5.00
C PRO A 218 -3.12 7.69 6.39
N MET A 219 -2.38 7.22 7.40
CA MET A 219 -2.75 7.37 8.80
C MET A 219 -1.52 7.54 9.69
N THR A 220 -1.74 7.96 10.93
CA THR A 220 -0.68 8.16 11.94
C THR A 220 -0.94 7.35 13.21
N THR A 221 0.08 7.28 14.07
CA THR A 221 -0.03 6.67 15.41
C THR A 221 -1.05 7.42 16.28
N SER A 222 -1.07 8.75 16.24
CA SER A 222 -2.04 9.56 16.99
C SER A 222 -3.47 9.29 16.54
N GLU A 223 -3.73 9.13 15.25
CA GLU A 223 -5.03 8.73 14.72
C GLU A 223 -5.46 7.33 15.20
N ARG A 224 -4.53 6.38 15.23
CA ARG A 224 -4.82 5.03 15.76
C ARG A 224 -5.16 5.07 17.23
N TRP A 225 -4.42 5.88 18.01
CA TRP A 225 -4.68 6.09 19.43
C TRP A 225 -6.08 6.65 19.66
N LEU A 226 -6.45 7.73 18.97
CA LEU A 226 -7.79 8.33 19.06
C LEU A 226 -8.90 7.30 18.87
N ARG A 227 -8.81 6.48 17.83
CA ARG A 227 -9.82 5.45 17.50
C ARG A 227 -9.93 4.36 18.54
N SER A 228 -8.94 4.23 19.42
CA SER A 228 -8.93 3.22 20.48
C SER A 228 -9.46 3.72 21.80
N VAL A 229 -9.26 5.02 22.12
CA VAL A 229 -9.47 5.54 23.48
C VAL A 229 -10.52 6.63 23.57
N ALA A 230 -10.84 7.31 22.45
CA ALA A 230 -11.85 8.35 22.47
C ALA A 230 -13.25 7.76 22.65
N VAL A 231 -14.00 8.32 23.58
CA VAL A 231 -15.42 7.99 23.74
C VAL A 231 -16.22 8.85 22.75
N GLU A 232 -17.18 8.25 22.07
CA GLU A 232 -18.08 8.97 21.15
C GLU A 232 -19.09 9.84 21.94
N GLU A 233 -18.61 10.91 22.54
CA GLU A 233 -19.46 11.93 23.14
C GLU A 233 -19.59 13.14 22.21
N ALA A 234 -20.72 13.82 22.28
CA ALA A 234 -20.97 15.02 21.47
C ALA A 234 -20.08 16.17 21.97
N ALA A 235 -18.92 16.33 21.36
CA ALA A 235 -18.01 17.45 21.59
C ALA A 235 -17.79 18.25 20.30
N ALA A 236 -17.38 19.51 20.45
CA ALA A 236 -16.99 20.32 19.30
C ALA A 236 -15.71 19.71 18.65
N PRO A 237 -15.62 19.64 17.31
CA PRO A 237 -14.41 19.21 16.65
C PRO A 237 -13.21 20.08 17.03
N LEU A 238 -12.08 19.45 17.36
CA LEU A 238 -10.85 20.16 17.69
C LEU A 238 -10.32 20.93 16.47
N ALA A 239 -9.79 22.14 16.67
CA ALA A 239 -9.02 22.84 15.65
C ALA A 239 -7.67 22.13 15.46
N MET A 240 -7.45 21.60 14.25
CA MET A 240 -6.25 20.83 13.88
C MET A 240 -5.76 21.29 12.51
N PRO A 241 -4.67 22.10 12.42
CA PRO A 241 -4.28 22.75 11.16
C PRO A 241 -4.10 21.79 9.99
N HIS A 242 -3.49 20.62 10.18
CA HIS A 242 -3.27 19.63 9.17
C HIS A 242 -4.57 19.01 8.65
N GLU A 243 -5.46 18.60 9.54
CA GLU A 243 -6.78 18.06 9.20
C GLU A 243 -7.68 19.15 8.59
N ASP A 244 -7.60 20.38 9.07
CA ASP A 244 -8.33 21.53 8.50
C ASP A 244 -7.91 21.81 7.07
N ALA A 245 -6.59 21.73 6.77
CA ALA A 245 -6.08 21.87 5.42
C ALA A 245 -6.55 20.73 4.50
N VAL A 246 -6.56 19.49 5.00
CA VAL A 246 -7.08 18.33 4.23
C VAL A 246 -8.56 18.51 3.93
N ILE A 247 -9.37 18.89 4.91
CA ILE A 247 -10.81 19.12 4.73
C ILE A 247 -11.04 20.21 3.69
N ALA A 248 -10.44 21.39 3.86
CA ALA A 248 -10.65 22.52 2.98
C ALA A 248 -10.26 22.21 1.50
N ALA A 249 -9.12 21.56 1.31
CA ALA A 249 -8.64 21.23 -0.02
C ALA A 249 -9.48 20.14 -0.71
N LEU A 250 -9.84 19.08 0.03
CA LEU A 250 -10.58 17.95 -0.54
C LEU A 250 -12.05 18.30 -0.76
N GLU A 251 -12.70 19.07 0.13
CA GLU A 251 -14.05 19.58 -0.10
C GLU A 251 -14.12 20.42 -1.38
N SER A 252 -13.14 21.31 -1.56
CA SER A 252 -13.06 22.14 -2.77
C SER A 252 -12.85 21.32 -4.04
N ARG A 253 -11.91 20.34 -4.01
CA ARG A 253 -11.57 19.50 -5.16
C ARG A 253 -12.69 18.54 -5.56
N LEU A 254 -13.42 18.01 -4.58
CA LEU A 254 -14.46 16.99 -4.79
C LEU A 254 -15.86 17.58 -4.97
N ASP A 255 -16.02 18.88 -4.74
CA ASP A 255 -17.32 19.56 -4.65
C ASP A 255 -18.28 18.84 -3.69
N VAL A 256 -17.78 18.57 -2.47
CA VAL A 256 -18.53 17.92 -1.37
C VAL A 256 -18.33 18.75 -0.13
N ARG A 257 -19.41 19.03 0.61
CA ARG A 257 -19.38 19.86 1.81
C ARG A 257 -19.90 19.10 3.02
N GLY A 258 -19.04 18.98 4.04
CA GLY A 258 -19.38 18.41 5.32
C GLY A 258 -19.34 16.87 5.38
N GLU A 259 -19.29 16.36 6.61
CA GLU A 259 -19.10 14.93 6.88
C GLU A 259 -20.27 14.08 6.33
N ALA A 260 -21.52 14.53 6.48
CA ALA A 260 -22.70 13.79 6.03
C ALA A 260 -22.71 13.56 4.49
N ALA A 261 -22.45 14.62 3.71
CA ALA A 261 -22.39 14.50 2.25
C ALA A 261 -21.19 13.63 1.80
N THR A 262 -20.08 13.68 2.53
CA THR A 262 -18.92 12.81 2.29
C THR A 262 -19.29 11.34 2.50
N GLN A 263 -19.98 11.01 3.59
CA GLN A 263 -20.42 9.64 3.88
C GLN A 263 -21.44 9.11 2.87
N GLU A 264 -22.39 9.94 2.42
CA GLU A 264 -23.37 9.58 1.40
C GLU A 264 -22.65 9.22 0.07
N ARG A 265 -21.68 10.04 -0.33
CA ARG A 265 -20.92 9.78 -1.57
C ARG A 265 -20.02 8.55 -1.46
N LEU A 266 -19.42 8.32 -0.29
CA LEU A 266 -18.67 7.08 -0.01
C LEU A 266 -19.58 5.86 -0.14
N ALA A 267 -20.74 5.83 0.53
CA ALA A 267 -21.67 4.71 0.46
C ALA A 267 -22.11 4.41 -0.98
N SER A 268 -22.31 5.45 -1.81
CA SER A 268 -22.62 5.27 -3.24
C SER A 268 -21.48 4.61 -4.03
N LEU A 269 -20.21 4.96 -3.74
CA LEU A 269 -19.04 4.35 -4.39
C LEU A 269 -18.79 2.94 -3.87
N ASP A 270 -18.95 2.69 -2.57
CA ASP A 270 -18.84 1.36 -1.97
C ASP A 270 -19.78 0.35 -2.65
N ALA A 271 -21.04 0.75 -2.87
CA ALA A 271 -22.01 -0.09 -3.55
C ALA A 271 -21.60 -0.41 -5.00
N LYS A 272 -21.02 0.57 -5.72
CA LYS A 272 -20.52 0.36 -7.09
C LYS A 272 -19.31 -0.56 -7.13
N ILE A 273 -18.34 -0.33 -6.22
CA ILE A 273 -17.12 -1.16 -6.11
C ILE A 273 -17.50 -2.60 -5.78
N ALA A 274 -18.41 -2.81 -4.82
CA ALA A 274 -18.90 -4.14 -4.47
C ALA A 274 -19.60 -4.85 -5.65
N ALA A 275 -20.41 -4.12 -6.42
CA ALA A 275 -21.05 -4.68 -7.61
C ALA A 275 -20.04 -5.06 -8.70
N LEU A 276 -18.99 -4.24 -8.90
CA LEU A 276 -17.91 -4.53 -9.84
C LEU A 276 -17.07 -5.72 -9.38
N ALA A 277 -16.72 -5.81 -8.10
CA ALA A 277 -16.00 -6.95 -7.54
C ALA A 277 -16.76 -8.28 -7.74
N ALA A 278 -18.07 -8.29 -7.54
CA ALA A 278 -18.90 -9.48 -7.80
C ALA A 278 -18.92 -9.85 -9.29
N ARG A 279 -18.98 -8.86 -10.19
CA ARG A 279 -18.90 -9.08 -11.64
C ARG A 279 -17.54 -9.63 -12.06
N GLU A 280 -16.46 -9.06 -11.53
CA GLU A 280 -15.08 -9.48 -11.79
C GLU A 280 -14.86 -10.93 -11.34
N GLN A 281 -15.30 -11.29 -10.13
CA GLN A 281 -15.24 -12.67 -9.65
C GLN A 281 -15.98 -13.64 -10.57
N ALA A 282 -17.21 -13.31 -10.99
CA ALA A 282 -17.98 -14.15 -11.91
C ALA A 282 -17.32 -14.26 -13.30
N ALA A 283 -16.65 -13.20 -13.77
CA ALA A 283 -15.88 -13.23 -15.01
C ALA A 283 -14.62 -14.10 -14.88
N ALA A 284 -13.87 -13.97 -13.77
CA ALA A 284 -12.69 -14.78 -13.48
C ALA A 284 -13.01 -16.28 -13.33
N GLU A 285 -14.17 -16.63 -12.76
CA GLU A 285 -14.63 -18.02 -12.70
C GLU A 285 -14.89 -18.61 -14.10
N ARG A 286 -15.49 -17.82 -15.01
CA ARG A 286 -15.67 -18.23 -16.42
C ARG A 286 -14.35 -18.37 -17.13
N GLU A 287 -13.46 -17.41 -16.99
CA GLU A 287 -12.11 -17.44 -17.54
C GLU A 287 -11.35 -18.71 -17.09
N ALA A 288 -11.35 -18.98 -15.78
CA ALA A 288 -10.72 -20.18 -15.22
C ALA A 288 -11.33 -21.50 -15.77
N ALA A 289 -12.61 -21.50 -16.10
CA ALA A 289 -13.26 -22.66 -16.73
C ALA A 289 -12.71 -22.89 -18.16
N TYR A 290 -12.54 -21.83 -18.96
CA TYR A 290 -11.96 -21.91 -20.28
C TYR A 290 -10.48 -22.35 -20.24
N TYR A 291 -9.68 -21.83 -19.31
CA TYR A 291 -8.30 -22.29 -19.09
C TYR A 291 -8.24 -23.78 -18.81
N ARG A 292 -9.09 -24.29 -17.94
CA ARG A 292 -9.13 -25.72 -17.61
C ARG A 292 -9.51 -26.57 -18.82
N ALA A 293 -10.54 -26.16 -19.56
CA ALA A 293 -11.01 -26.88 -20.74
C ALA A 293 -9.93 -26.92 -21.84
N LEU A 294 -9.35 -25.75 -22.15
CA LEU A 294 -8.30 -25.64 -23.17
C LEU A 294 -7.02 -26.38 -22.80
N SER A 295 -6.58 -26.24 -21.53
CA SER A 295 -5.43 -26.99 -21.01
C SER A 295 -5.64 -28.50 -21.10
N ALA A 296 -6.81 -29.02 -20.70
CA ALA A 296 -7.13 -30.44 -20.80
C ALA A 296 -7.14 -30.92 -22.26
N ALA A 297 -7.71 -30.14 -23.18
CA ALA A 297 -7.76 -30.47 -24.60
C ALA A 297 -6.36 -30.48 -25.24
N LEU A 298 -5.48 -29.54 -24.90
CA LEU A 298 -4.08 -29.50 -25.34
C LEU A 298 -3.30 -30.70 -24.80
N LEU A 299 -3.41 -30.99 -23.51
CA LEU A 299 -2.68 -32.09 -22.86
C LEU A 299 -3.15 -33.47 -23.31
N SER A 300 -4.38 -33.62 -23.74
CA SER A 300 -4.88 -34.86 -24.33
C SER A 300 -4.16 -35.22 -25.66
N ARG A 301 -3.69 -34.19 -26.40
CA ARG A 301 -3.00 -34.34 -27.69
C ARG A 301 -1.48 -34.25 -27.54
N TRP A 302 -1.01 -33.37 -26.69
CA TRP A 302 0.41 -33.06 -26.46
C TRP A 302 0.73 -33.02 -24.95
N PRO A 303 0.86 -34.19 -24.31
CA PRO A 303 0.97 -34.27 -22.84
C PRO A 303 2.15 -33.54 -22.21
N VAL A 304 3.20 -33.22 -23.00
CA VAL A 304 4.41 -32.58 -22.49
C VAL A 304 4.35 -31.04 -22.49
N LEU A 305 3.30 -30.42 -23.03
CA LEU A 305 3.29 -28.97 -23.26
C LEU A 305 3.20 -28.14 -21.96
N ASN A 306 2.72 -28.72 -20.87
CA ASN A 306 2.64 -28.01 -19.57
C ASN A 306 3.94 -28.02 -18.77
N ASP A 307 4.97 -28.76 -19.24
CA ASP A 307 6.26 -28.85 -18.57
C ASP A 307 7.40 -28.40 -19.50
N PRO A 308 7.76 -27.09 -19.49
CA PRO A 308 8.87 -26.58 -20.32
C PRO A 308 10.23 -27.24 -20.05
N TRP A 309 10.40 -27.92 -18.93
CA TRP A 309 11.62 -28.64 -18.54
C TRP A 309 11.61 -30.08 -18.96
N HIS A 310 10.50 -30.61 -19.52
CA HIS A 310 10.42 -31.96 -20.05
C HIS A 310 11.41 -32.14 -21.22
N PRO A 311 12.22 -33.22 -21.26
CA PRO A 311 13.24 -33.41 -22.30
C PRO A 311 12.70 -33.31 -23.73
N GLN A 312 11.46 -33.76 -23.96
CA GLN A 312 10.82 -33.76 -25.28
C GLN A 312 10.05 -32.46 -25.59
N TRP A 313 9.98 -31.50 -24.68
CA TRP A 313 9.14 -30.28 -24.83
C TRP A 313 9.52 -29.50 -26.10
N ARG A 314 10.80 -29.19 -26.28
CA ARG A 314 11.30 -28.44 -27.44
C ARG A 314 11.12 -29.19 -28.75
N GLU A 315 11.38 -30.49 -28.76
CA GLU A 315 11.18 -31.34 -29.95
C GLU A 315 9.70 -31.38 -30.34
N THR A 316 8.80 -31.60 -29.37
CA THR A 316 7.34 -31.59 -29.59
C THR A 316 6.88 -30.27 -30.14
N LEU A 317 7.28 -29.13 -29.49
CA LEU A 317 6.92 -27.80 -29.94
C LEU A 317 7.38 -27.50 -31.37
N THR A 318 8.60 -27.93 -31.75
CA THR A 318 9.13 -27.71 -33.09
C THR A 318 8.43 -28.59 -34.14
N ARG A 319 8.25 -29.88 -33.86
CA ARG A 319 7.66 -30.85 -34.78
C ARG A 319 6.16 -30.62 -34.98
N GLU A 320 5.44 -30.34 -33.92
CA GLU A 320 3.99 -30.23 -33.90
C GLU A 320 3.47 -28.78 -34.00
N ARG A 321 4.35 -27.79 -34.19
CA ARG A 321 4.02 -26.35 -34.17
C ARG A 321 2.76 -26.02 -34.97
N ALA A 322 2.75 -26.40 -36.25
CA ALA A 322 1.63 -26.06 -37.13
C ALA A 322 0.30 -26.72 -36.68
N ALA A 323 0.38 -27.91 -36.09
CA ALA A 323 -0.80 -28.60 -35.56
C ALA A 323 -1.29 -27.94 -34.25
N ILE A 324 -0.39 -27.46 -33.39
CA ILE A 324 -0.74 -26.75 -32.15
C ILE A 324 -1.33 -25.39 -32.51
N GLU A 325 -0.71 -24.61 -33.38
CA GLU A 325 -1.23 -23.31 -33.84
C GLU A 325 -2.58 -23.46 -34.54
N GLY A 326 -2.74 -24.47 -35.41
CA GLY A 326 -4.03 -24.78 -36.05
C GLY A 326 -5.11 -25.10 -35.01
N PHE A 327 -4.79 -25.93 -34.02
CA PHE A 327 -5.71 -26.26 -32.94
C PHE A 327 -6.13 -25.03 -32.16
N LEU A 328 -5.20 -24.14 -31.76
CA LEU A 328 -5.51 -22.93 -31.04
C LEU A 328 -6.36 -21.95 -31.85
N ASN A 329 -6.02 -21.76 -33.12
CA ASN A 329 -6.74 -20.86 -34.02
C ASN A 329 -8.18 -21.33 -34.33
N GLU A 330 -8.42 -22.63 -34.37
CA GLU A 330 -9.72 -23.25 -34.65
C GLU A 330 -10.53 -23.50 -33.37
N SER A 331 -9.91 -23.35 -32.18
CA SER A 331 -10.55 -23.65 -30.90
C SER A 331 -11.51 -22.55 -30.48
N ALA A 332 -12.80 -22.89 -30.36
CA ALA A 332 -13.79 -22.00 -29.78
C ALA A 332 -13.48 -21.67 -28.31
N ASP A 333 -12.89 -22.61 -27.55
CA ASP A 333 -12.50 -22.40 -26.15
C ASP A 333 -11.33 -21.42 -26.03
N HIS A 334 -10.37 -21.40 -26.99
CA HIS A 334 -9.30 -20.41 -27.02
C HIS A 334 -9.83 -19.01 -27.28
N ALA A 335 -10.70 -18.83 -28.27
CA ALA A 335 -11.34 -17.54 -28.54
C ALA A 335 -12.20 -17.07 -27.35
N ALA A 336 -12.92 -17.98 -26.69
CA ALA A 336 -13.73 -17.68 -25.53
C ALA A 336 -12.87 -17.31 -24.30
N MET A 337 -11.70 -17.95 -24.14
CA MET A 337 -10.71 -17.62 -23.10
C MET A 337 -10.16 -16.20 -23.30
N GLU A 338 -9.74 -15.85 -24.51
CA GLU A 338 -9.23 -14.49 -24.81
C GLU A 338 -10.29 -13.42 -24.57
N ALA A 339 -11.56 -13.70 -24.96
CA ALA A 339 -12.67 -12.80 -24.68
C ALA A 339 -12.95 -12.66 -23.17
N ALA A 340 -12.89 -13.76 -22.42
CA ALA A 340 -13.09 -13.75 -20.97
C ALA A 340 -11.97 -13.01 -20.24
N MET A 341 -10.70 -13.13 -20.66
CA MET A 341 -9.57 -12.35 -20.15
C MET A 341 -9.80 -10.86 -20.34
N SER A 342 -10.18 -10.45 -21.56
CA SER A 342 -10.47 -9.04 -21.87
C SER A 342 -11.63 -8.50 -21.03
N ASP A 343 -12.64 -9.33 -20.72
CA ASP A 343 -13.78 -8.96 -19.88
C ASP A 343 -13.34 -8.75 -18.42
N VAL A 344 -12.50 -9.65 -17.88
CA VAL A 344 -11.91 -9.51 -16.54
C VAL A 344 -11.09 -8.24 -16.43
N ASP A 345 -10.17 -8.00 -17.38
CA ASP A 345 -9.32 -6.81 -17.39
C ASP A 345 -10.13 -5.51 -17.47
N ALA A 346 -11.19 -5.48 -18.28
CA ALA A 346 -12.07 -4.32 -18.39
C ALA A 346 -12.83 -4.02 -17.08
N ILE A 347 -13.35 -5.06 -16.42
CA ILE A 347 -14.08 -4.91 -15.15
C ILE A 347 -13.11 -4.52 -14.03
N ALA A 348 -11.92 -5.12 -13.96
CA ALA A 348 -10.88 -4.78 -13.00
C ALA A 348 -10.43 -3.32 -13.15
N SER A 349 -10.25 -2.85 -14.39
CA SER A 349 -9.92 -1.45 -14.69
C SER A 349 -11.03 -0.49 -14.24
N GLU A 350 -12.30 -0.80 -14.54
CA GLU A 350 -13.43 0.01 -14.07
C GLU A 350 -13.51 0.06 -12.54
N ARG A 351 -13.26 -1.06 -11.86
CA ARG A 351 -13.22 -1.12 -10.39
C ARG A 351 -12.09 -0.26 -9.82
N ALA A 352 -10.88 -0.38 -10.36
CA ALA A 352 -9.72 0.41 -9.94
C ALA A 352 -9.96 1.92 -10.09
N GLU A 353 -10.63 2.37 -11.18
CA GLU A 353 -11.03 3.78 -11.33
C GLU A 353 -11.97 4.25 -10.21
N LYS A 354 -12.91 3.42 -9.76
CA LYS A 354 -13.83 3.77 -8.67
C LYS A 354 -13.11 3.78 -7.32
N GLU A 355 -12.16 2.87 -7.08
CA GLU A 355 -11.32 2.85 -5.89
C GLU A 355 -10.42 4.10 -5.79
N ILE A 356 -9.82 4.51 -6.91
CA ILE A 356 -9.06 5.78 -6.99
C ILE A 356 -9.97 6.98 -6.71
N ALA A 357 -11.18 7.01 -7.28
CA ALA A 357 -12.14 8.09 -7.05
C ALA A 357 -12.68 8.12 -5.61
N GLN A 358 -12.74 6.97 -4.94
CA GLN A 358 -13.17 6.84 -3.55
C GLN A 358 -12.10 7.35 -2.57
N THR A 359 -10.83 7.16 -2.90
CA THR A 359 -9.70 7.38 -1.98
C THR A 359 -9.66 8.80 -1.38
N PRO A 360 -9.80 9.89 -2.13
CA PRO A 360 -9.81 11.23 -1.54
C PRO A 360 -11.02 11.46 -0.61
N LEU A 361 -12.17 10.80 -0.85
CA LEU A 361 -13.31 10.84 0.07
C LEU A 361 -13.01 10.11 1.38
N LEU A 362 -12.29 8.98 1.32
CA LEU A 362 -11.83 8.27 2.52
C LEU A 362 -10.87 9.14 3.35
N ARG A 363 -9.92 9.83 2.70
CA ARG A 363 -9.02 10.79 3.37
C ARG A 363 -9.80 11.93 4.03
N LEU A 364 -10.82 12.46 3.34
CA LEU A 364 -11.69 13.52 3.85
C LEU A 364 -12.52 13.05 5.07
N ALA A 365 -13.17 11.89 4.96
CA ALA A 365 -13.94 11.30 6.06
C ALA A 365 -13.07 11.05 7.29
N ARG A 366 -11.84 10.54 7.11
CA ARG A 366 -10.89 10.34 8.21
C ARG A 366 -10.48 11.66 8.87
N ALA A 367 -10.28 12.72 8.10
CA ALA A 367 -9.95 14.04 8.67
C ALA A 367 -11.08 14.59 9.55
N TYR A 368 -12.34 14.45 9.13
CA TYR A 368 -13.50 14.81 9.96
C TYR A 368 -13.56 13.96 11.23
N GLU A 369 -13.44 12.65 11.10
CA GLU A 369 -13.45 11.72 12.23
C GLU A 369 -12.33 12.04 13.24
N THR A 370 -11.11 12.28 12.76
CA THR A 370 -9.95 12.61 13.59
C THR A 370 -10.22 13.86 14.41
N LYS A 371 -10.75 14.94 13.82
CA LYS A 371 -11.10 16.17 14.54
C LYS A 371 -12.20 15.97 15.58
N ARG A 372 -13.23 15.19 15.24
CA ARG A 372 -14.34 14.87 16.14
C ARG A 372 -13.87 14.05 17.35
N LEU A 373 -13.10 12.99 17.11
CA LEU A 373 -12.53 12.16 18.18
C LEU A 373 -11.54 12.93 19.05
N ALA A 374 -10.72 13.80 18.46
CA ALA A 374 -9.78 14.63 19.20
C ALA A 374 -10.51 15.63 20.11
N GLY A 375 -11.59 16.26 19.63
CA GLY A 375 -12.41 17.13 20.46
C GLY A 375 -13.10 16.41 21.62
N ALA A 376 -13.61 15.19 21.38
CA ALA A 376 -14.18 14.36 22.44
C ALA A 376 -13.13 13.96 23.48
N LEU A 377 -11.92 13.58 23.04
CA LEU A 377 -10.84 13.19 23.94
C LEU A 377 -10.29 14.41 24.72
N GLU A 378 -10.21 15.59 24.10
CA GLU A 378 -9.84 16.83 24.79
C GLU A 378 -10.84 17.18 25.90
N ALA A 379 -12.13 17.09 25.61
CA ALA A 379 -13.19 17.32 26.59
C ALA A 379 -13.13 16.31 27.75
N GLN A 380 -12.76 15.08 27.49
CA GLN A 380 -12.55 14.06 28.51
C GLN A 380 -11.29 14.33 29.35
N GLY A 381 -10.21 14.84 28.73
CA GLY A 381 -8.93 15.14 29.38
C GLY A 381 -8.20 13.88 29.86
N GLY A 382 -7.28 14.09 30.82
CA GLY A 382 -6.57 13.01 31.51
C GLY A 382 -5.46 12.34 30.71
N PRO A 383 -4.96 11.17 31.18
CA PRO A 383 -3.77 10.55 30.62
C PRO A 383 -3.86 10.16 29.13
N ALA A 384 -5.08 9.85 28.66
CA ALA A 384 -5.30 9.48 27.25
C ALA A 384 -5.11 10.72 26.34
N TRP A 385 -5.59 11.89 26.76
CA TRP A 385 -5.36 13.15 26.06
C TRP A 385 -3.88 13.56 26.05
N GLU A 386 -3.21 13.46 27.20
CA GLU A 386 -1.77 13.74 27.30
C GLU A 386 -0.94 12.83 26.39
N ARG A 387 -1.32 11.56 26.26
CA ARG A 387 -0.66 10.62 25.36
C ARG A 387 -0.89 10.98 23.89
N PHE A 388 -2.12 11.37 23.53
CA PHE A 388 -2.42 11.87 22.19
C PHE A 388 -1.54 13.06 21.81
N GLN A 389 -1.42 14.03 22.72
CA GLN A 389 -0.57 15.21 22.50
C GLN A 389 0.90 14.82 22.30
N LYS A 390 1.41 13.81 23.04
CA LYS A 390 2.78 13.31 22.87
C LYS A 390 2.99 12.67 21.50
N PHE A 391 2.03 11.85 21.02
CA PHE A 391 2.10 11.28 19.68
C PHE A 391 2.10 12.37 18.61
N ARG A 392 1.20 13.36 18.72
CA ARG A 392 1.16 14.49 17.78
C ARG A 392 2.46 15.30 17.79
N ALA A 393 3.03 15.58 18.95
CA ALA A 393 4.30 16.28 19.07
C ALA A 393 5.49 15.49 18.49
N CYS A 394 5.43 14.14 18.52
CA CYS A 394 6.42 13.29 17.88
C CYS A 394 6.24 13.31 16.35
N GLU A 395 5.03 13.19 15.84
CA GLU A 395 4.70 13.23 14.40
C GLU A 395 5.01 14.60 13.78
N ASN A 396 4.81 15.69 14.54
CA ASN A 396 5.06 17.08 14.13
C ASN A 396 6.49 17.55 14.41
N SER A 397 7.44 16.64 14.50
CA SER A 397 8.85 17.00 14.69
C SER A 397 9.63 16.87 13.40
N ASP A 398 10.69 17.68 13.26
CA ASP A 398 11.65 17.69 12.16
C ASP A 398 12.51 16.43 12.09
#